data_a84fa299357c849dda9903081ce7014f
#
_entry.id   a84fa299357c849dda9903081ce7014f
#
_cell.length_a   1.000
_cell.length_b   1.000
_cell.length_c   1.000
_cell.angle_alpha   90.00
_cell.angle_beta   90.00
_cell.angle_gamma   90.00
#
_symmetry.space_group_name_H-M   'P 1'
#
loop_
_entity.id
_entity.type
_entity.pdbx_description
1 polymer ?
#
loop_
_entity_poly.entity_id
_entity_poly.type
_entity_poly.pdbx_seq_one_letter_code
_entity_poly.pdbx_strand_id
1 'polypeptide(L)'
;MTEAVVPHMVSRGQGKIVQISSIAGRASLSDRMLKMFVHPSYGAMKAALINFTQTQAEMLGPHNINVNAVCPGIVYTDAWEGNAQNAVANFEEFKGMQPREFFDGIARGDYPHIFDRTPLRREQTVEDIGNAVAFLVSQDSMNITGQSLMVDGGMVKI
;
A
#
# COMPACT_ATOMS: atom_id res chain seq x y z
N MET A 1 -11.66 -10.81 9.75
CA MET A 1 -10.44 -11.04 10.59
C MET A 1 -10.41 -10.10 11.79
N THR A 2 -10.48 -8.78 11.64
CA THR A 2 -10.45 -7.81 12.76
C THR A 2 -11.47 -8.14 13.84
N GLU A 3 -12.74 -8.37 13.48
CA GLU A 3 -13.80 -8.73 14.43
C GLU A 3 -13.50 -9.98 15.26
N ALA A 4 -12.75 -10.93 14.70
CA ALA A 4 -12.40 -12.17 15.40
C ALA A 4 -11.33 -11.98 16.48
N VAL A 5 -10.41 -11.00 16.32
CA VAL A 5 -9.30 -10.78 17.26
C VAL A 5 -9.59 -9.69 18.28
N VAL A 6 -10.47 -8.74 17.99
CA VAL A 6 -10.81 -7.61 18.85
C VAL A 6 -11.28 -8.04 20.25
N PRO A 7 -12.20 -9.01 20.44
CA PRO A 7 -12.62 -9.41 21.79
C PRO A 7 -11.47 -9.88 22.66
N HIS A 8 -10.49 -10.57 22.07
CA HIS A 8 -9.30 -11.03 22.77
C HIS A 8 -8.38 -9.86 23.16
N MET A 9 -8.18 -8.89 22.26
CA MET A 9 -7.38 -7.70 22.53
C MET A 9 -8.02 -6.84 23.63
N VAL A 10 -9.34 -6.65 23.59
CA VAL A 10 -10.11 -5.92 24.61
C VAL A 10 -9.97 -6.58 25.97
N SER A 11 -10.10 -7.91 26.06
CA SER A 11 -9.96 -8.62 27.34
C SER A 11 -8.54 -8.51 27.95
N ARG A 12 -7.52 -8.26 27.13
CA ARG A 12 -6.14 -8.05 27.55
C ARG A 12 -5.79 -6.59 27.83
N GLY A 13 -6.67 -5.64 27.47
CA GLY A 13 -6.41 -4.21 27.60
C GLY A 13 -5.25 -3.69 26.75
N GLN A 14 -4.93 -4.39 25.65
CA GLN A 14 -3.89 -3.98 24.70
C GLN A 14 -4.00 -4.71 23.36
N GLY A 15 -3.61 -4.04 22.30
CA GLY A 15 -3.54 -4.63 20.98
C GLY A 15 -2.98 -3.67 19.91
N LYS A 16 -2.51 -4.23 18.82
CA LYS A 16 -2.09 -3.45 17.66
C LYS A 16 -2.59 -4.14 16.39
N ILE A 17 -3.25 -3.37 15.54
CA ILE A 17 -3.83 -3.81 14.27
C ILE A 17 -3.22 -2.96 13.17
N VAL A 18 -2.69 -3.59 12.14
CA VAL A 18 -2.19 -2.91 10.94
C VAL A 18 -2.92 -3.45 9.71
N GLN A 19 -3.63 -2.57 9.02
CA GLN A 19 -4.30 -2.86 7.76
C GLN A 19 -3.34 -2.58 6.59
N ILE A 20 -3.33 -3.46 5.58
CA ILE A 20 -2.54 -3.21 4.38
C ILE A 20 -3.44 -2.61 3.30
N SER A 21 -3.37 -1.28 3.19
CA SER A 21 -4.10 -0.54 2.16
C SER A 21 -3.28 -0.41 0.86
N SER A 22 -3.20 0.77 0.29
CA SER A 22 -2.44 1.10 -0.93
C SER A 22 -2.37 2.62 -1.11
N ILE A 23 -1.39 3.10 -1.87
CA ILE A 23 -1.38 4.48 -2.40
C ILE A 23 -2.67 4.79 -3.19
N ALA A 24 -3.24 3.79 -3.87
CA ALA A 24 -4.50 3.92 -4.60
C ALA A 24 -5.70 4.28 -3.73
N GLY A 25 -5.62 4.05 -2.41
CA GLY A 25 -6.64 4.49 -1.45
C GLY A 25 -6.52 5.96 -1.04
N ARG A 26 -5.45 6.63 -1.41
CA ARG A 26 -5.16 8.03 -1.05
C ARG A 26 -5.10 8.96 -2.24
N ALA A 27 -4.76 8.45 -3.41
CA ALA A 27 -4.70 9.22 -4.64
C ALA A 27 -5.41 8.47 -5.77
N SER A 28 -5.98 9.24 -6.70
CA SER A 28 -6.51 8.67 -7.93
C SER A 28 -5.37 8.10 -8.79
N LEU A 29 -5.62 6.95 -9.38
CA LEU A 29 -4.74 6.36 -10.38
C LEU A 29 -4.97 7.03 -11.73
N SER A 30 -3.92 7.17 -12.53
CA SER A 30 -4.06 7.67 -13.89
C SER A 30 -4.88 6.71 -14.77
N ASP A 31 -5.50 7.23 -15.82
CA ASP A 31 -6.22 6.42 -16.83
C ASP A 31 -5.35 5.28 -17.37
N ARG A 32 -4.05 5.54 -17.55
CA ARG A 32 -3.10 4.55 -18.03
C ARG A 32 -2.87 3.42 -17.01
N MET A 33 -2.74 3.77 -15.74
CA MET A 33 -2.64 2.78 -14.65
C MET A 33 -3.87 1.89 -14.57
N LEU A 34 -5.05 2.47 -14.71
CA LEU A 34 -6.31 1.73 -14.71
C LEU A 34 -6.39 0.78 -15.90
N LYS A 35 -5.95 1.21 -17.10
CA LYS A 35 -5.92 0.36 -18.29
C LYS A 35 -4.91 -0.78 -18.23
N MET A 36 -3.78 -0.55 -17.55
CA MET A 36 -2.66 -1.51 -17.54
C MET A 36 -2.72 -2.51 -16.39
N PHE A 37 -3.15 -2.09 -15.20
CA PHE A 37 -2.84 -2.86 -13.99
C PHE A 37 -4.02 -3.12 -13.07
N VAL A 38 -4.95 -2.19 -12.89
CA VAL A 38 -5.94 -2.30 -11.81
C VAL A 38 -7.34 -1.89 -12.23
N HIS A 39 -8.33 -2.59 -11.72
CA HIS A 39 -9.73 -2.20 -11.89
C HIS A 39 -10.04 -0.91 -11.10
N PRO A 40 -10.90 -0.01 -11.60
CA PRO A 40 -11.25 1.25 -10.92
C PRO A 40 -11.75 1.09 -9.48
N SER A 41 -12.43 -0.01 -9.16
CA SER A 41 -12.92 -0.28 -7.80
C SER A 41 -11.79 -0.53 -6.78
N TYR A 42 -10.58 -0.87 -7.22
CA TYR A 42 -9.46 -1.16 -6.31
C TYR A 42 -9.15 0.03 -5.40
N GLY A 43 -9.00 1.23 -5.97
CA GLY A 43 -8.76 2.45 -5.21
C GLY A 43 -9.88 2.73 -4.21
N ALA A 44 -11.14 2.58 -4.62
CA ALA A 44 -12.30 2.76 -3.75
C ALA A 44 -12.28 1.78 -2.56
N MET A 45 -11.98 0.50 -2.80
CA MET A 45 -11.86 -0.50 -1.71
C MET A 45 -10.71 -0.17 -0.76
N LYS A 46 -9.57 0.30 -1.28
CA LYS A 46 -8.41 0.68 -0.45
C LYS A 46 -8.65 1.99 0.32
N ALA A 47 -9.42 2.93 -0.22
CA ALA A 47 -9.88 4.11 0.50
C ALA A 47 -10.86 3.75 1.63
N ALA A 48 -11.79 2.84 1.36
CA ALA A 48 -12.70 2.32 2.39
C ALA A 48 -11.93 1.66 3.55
N LEU A 49 -10.85 0.93 3.26
CA LEU A 49 -10.01 0.32 4.29
C LEU A 49 -9.27 1.36 5.15
N ILE A 50 -8.85 2.49 4.57
CA ILE A 50 -8.26 3.62 5.33
C ILE A 50 -9.32 4.23 6.26
N ASN A 51 -10.52 4.50 5.76
CA ASN A 51 -11.61 5.02 6.58
C ASN A 51 -12.01 4.03 7.69
N PHE A 52 -12.08 2.75 7.38
CA PHE A 52 -12.32 1.70 8.36
C PHE A 52 -11.24 1.67 9.45
N THR A 53 -9.97 1.85 9.09
CA THR A 53 -8.85 1.97 10.04
C THR A 53 -9.07 3.11 11.03
N GLN A 54 -9.47 4.29 10.54
CA GLN A 54 -9.75 5.47 11.37
C GLN A 54 -10.93 5.22 12.33
N THR A 55 -12.01 4.65 11.81
CA THR A 55 -13.18 4.28 12.62
C THR A 55 -12.82 3.27 13.71
N GLN A 56 -12.04 2.25 13.36
CA GLN A 56 -11.58 1.25 14.33
C GLN A 56 -10.65 1.86 15.38
N ALA A 57 -9.79 2.80 15.01
CA ALA A 57 -8.91 3.50 15.95
C ALA A 57 -9.72 4.29 16.99
N GLU A 58 -10.79 4.97 16.57
CA GLU A 58 -11.70 5.68 17.48
C GLU A 58 -12.42 4.73 18.44
N MET A 59 -12.95 3.62 17.90
CA MET A 59 -13.70 2.64 18.69
C MET A 59 -12.82 1.87 19.68
N LEU A 60 -11.59 1.56 19.32
CA LEU A 60 -10.73 0.65 20.07
C LEU A 60 -9.67 1.37 20.93
N GLY A 61 -9.47 2.66 20.70
CA GLY A 61 -8.56 3.49 21.50
C GLY A 61 -8.83 3.44 23.00
N PRO A 62 -10.11 3.52 23.49
CA PRO A 62 -10.43 3.37 24.90
C PRO A 62 -10.00 2.04 25.53
N HIS A 63 -9.75 1.02 24.71
CA HIS A 63 -9.26 -0.28 25.12
C HIS A 63 -7.75 -0.45 24.99
N ASN A 64 -7.01 0.66 24.75
CA ASN A 64 -5.56 0.65 24.53
C ASN A 64 -5.15 -0.22 23.32
N ILE A 65 -5.93 -0.15 22.25
CA ILE A 65 -5.67 -0.85 20.98
C ILE A 65 -5.38 0.18 19.90
N ASN A 66 -4.18 0.14 19.32
CA ASN A 66 -3.81 0.97 18.18
C ASN A 66 -4.27 0.31 16.88
N VAL A 67 -4.83 1.09 15.98
CA VAL A 67 -5.23 0.62 14.64
C VAL A 67 -4.67 1.59 13.60
N ASN A 68 -3.80 1.09 12.73
CA ASN A 68 -3.16 1.88 11.68
C ASN A 68 -3.23 1.15 10.33
N ALA A 69 -2.93 1.88 9.26
CA ALA A 69 -2.79 1.31 7.92
C ALA A 69 -1.38 1.58 7.38
N VAL A 70 -0.86 0.63 6.62
CA VAL A 70 0.29 0.83 5.72
C VAL A 70 -0.25 0.92 4.30
N CYS A 71 0.25 1.89 3.54
CA CYS A 71 -0.12 2.14 2.15
C CYS A 71 1.10 1.94 1.26
N PRO A 72 1.34 0.70 0.78
CA PRO A 72 2.43 0.42 -0.14
C PRO A 72 2.25 1.17 -1.46
N GLY A 73 3.39 1.53 -2.07
CA GLY A 73 3.47 1.94 -3.46
C GLY A 73 3.54 0.73 -4.40
N ILE A 74 4.57 0.70 -5.23
CA ILE A 74 4.80 -0.37 -6.20
C ILE A 74 5.85 -1.33 -5.63
N VAL A 75 5.41 -2.55 -5.29
CA VAL A 75 6.25 -3.59 -4.70
C VAL A 75 6.25 -4.81 -5.61
N TYR A 76 7.42 -5.32 -6.01
CA TYR A 76 7.50 -6.52 -6.84
C TYR A 76 7.04 -7.74 -6.06
N THR A 77 5.99 -8.35 -6.55
CA THR A 77 5.33 -9.54 -6.00
C THR A 77 4.78 -10.35 -7.18
N ASP A 78 4.30 -11.55 -6.95
CA ASP A 78 3.67 -12.38 -8.01
C ASP A 78 2.56 -11.61 -8.75
N ALA A 79 1.78 -10.79 -8.02
CA ALA A 79 0.75 -9.95 -8.64
C ALA A 79 1.35 -8.88 -9.57
N TRP A 80 2.46 -8.25 -9.18
CA TRP A 80 3.15 -7.28 -10.01
C TRP A 80 3.90 -7.93 -11.16
N GLU A 81 4.44 -9.12 -10.98
CA GLU A 81 5.02 -9.91 -12.07
C GLU A 81 3.97 -10.18 -13.15
N GLY A 82 2.75 -10.62 -12.76
CA GLY A 82 1.64 -10.79 -13.68
C GLY A 82 1.24 -9.50 -14.41
N ASN A 83 1.22 -8.37 -13.70
CA ASN A 83 0.97 -7.06 -14.31
C ASN A 83 2.07 -6.66 -15.30
N ALA A 84 3.33 -6.90 -14.98
CA ALA A 84 4.46 -6.63 -15.86
C ALA A 84 4.43 -7.52 -17.10
N GLN A 85 4.14 -8.81 -16.94
CA GLN A 85 3.94 -9.74 -18.06
C GLN A 85 2.82 -9.26 -18.99
N ASN A 86 1.69 -8.84 -18.44
CA ASN A 86 0.58 -8.28 -19.21
C ASN A 86 1.01 -7.01 -19.97
N ALA A 87 1.77 -6.12 -19.31
CA ALA A 87 2.24 -4.89 -19.92
C ALA A 87 3.15 -5.15 -21.14
N VAL A 88 4.17 -5.98 -20.99
CA VAL A 88 5.13 -6.27 -22.07
C VAL A 88 4.51 -7.09 -23.21
N ALA A 89 3.43 -7.83 -22.95
CA ALA A 89 2.73 -8.60 -23.96
C ALA A 89 1.74 -7.75 -24.79
N ASN A 90 1.07 -6.77 -24.17
CA ASN A 90 -0.09 -6.10 -24.76
C ASN A 90 0.12 -4.62 -25.10
N PHE A 91 1.21 -4.00 -24.64
CA PHE A 91 1.49 -2.58 -24.93
C PHE A 91 2.73 -2.48 -25.83
N GLU A 92 2.54 -1.94 -27.04
CA GLU A 92 3.57 -1.91 -28.09
C GLU A 92 4.87 -1.23 -27.65
N GLU A 93 4.77 -0.19 -26.79
CA GLU A 93 5.94 0.54 -26.25
C GLU A 93 6.86 -0.30 -25.35
N PHE A 94 6.35 -1.43 -24.81
CA PHE A 94 7.11 -2.32 -23.91
C PHE A 94 7.37 -3.69 -24.51
N LYS A 95 6.95 -3.88 -25.74
CA LYS A 95 7.06 -5.16 -26.45
C LYS A 95 8.51 -5.61 -26.57
N GLY A 96 8.77 -6.84 -26.14
CA GLY A 96 10.12 -7.43 -26.16
C GLY A 96 10.96 -7.14 -24.90
N MET A 97 10.50 -6.30 -23.98
CA MET A 97 11.14 -6.13 -22.69
C MET A 97 10.92 -7.36 -21.79
N GLN A 98 11.82 -7.58 -20.85
CA GLN A 98 11.56 -8.52 -19.77
C GLN A 98 10.62 -7.90 -18.73
N PRO A 99 9.71 -8.67 -18.13
CA PRO A 99 8.77 -8.14 -17.13
C PRO A 99 9.48 -7.44 -15.96
N ARG A 100 10.59 -7.96 -15.48
CA ARG A 100 11.40 -7.34 -14.43
C ARG A 100 12.00 -6.01 -14.86
N GLU A 101 12.53 -5.92 -16.08
CA GLU A 101 13.10 -4.69 -16.64
C GLU A 101 12.03 -3.58 -16.71
N PHE A 102 10.83 -3.92 -17.17
CA PHE A 102 9.69 -3.00 -17.19
C PHE A 102 9.35 -2.50 -15.78
N PHE A 103 9.27 -3.40 -14.80
CA PHE A 103 9.00 -3.03 -13.40
C PHE A 103 10.09 -2.10 -12.85
N ASP A 104 11.36 -2.43 -13.07
CA ASP A 104 12.49 -1.61 -12.64
C ASP A 104 12.45 -0.21 -13.24
N GLY A 105 12.04 -0.09 -14.49
CA GLY A 105 11.82 1.20 -15.15
C GLY A 105 10.72 2.03 -14.47
N ILE A 106 9.60 1.41 -14.09
CA ILE A 106 8.57 2.08 -13.30
C ILE A 106 9.13 2.55 -11.96
N ALA A 107 9.83 1.68 -11.25
CA ALA A 107 10.41 2.01 -9.94
C ALA A 107 11.41 3.18 -10.01
N ARG A 108 12.20 3.27 -11.08
CA ARG A 108 13.11 4.40 -11.33
C ARG A 108 12.42 5.68 -11.80
N GLY A 109 11.16 5.59 -12.27
CA GLY A 109 10.42 6.71 -12.89
C GLY A 109 10.81 6.97 -14.34
N ASP A 110 11.24 5.94 -15.07
CA ASP A 110 11.61 6.04 -16.49
C ASP A 110 10.38 6.26 -17.39
N TYR A 111 9.17 5.97 -16.87
CA TYR A 111 7.90 6.10 -17.58
C TYR A 111 6.97 7.14 -16.92
N PRO A 112 7.27 8.45 -17.02
CA PRO A 112 6.50 9.49 -16.33
C PRO A 112 5.04 9.58 -16.80
N HIS A 113 4.72 9.07 -17.99
CA HIS A 113 3.35 9.00 -18.50
C HIS A 113 2.51 7.87 -17.84
N ILE A 114 3.16 6.94 -17.13
CA ILE A 114 2.49 5.92 -16.31
C ILE A 114 2.48 6.39 -14.86
N PHE A 115 3.67 6.71 -14.33
CA PHE A 115 3.91 7.26 -13.02
C PHE A 115 4.86 8.47 -13.13
N ASP A 116 4.33 9.66 -12.87
CA ASP A 116 5.11 10.89 -12.94
C ASP A 116 5.96 11.19 -11.70
N ARG A 117 5.81 10.38 -10.64
CA ARG A 117 6.39 10.66 -9.33
C ARG A 117 6.98 9.42 -8.68
N THR A 118 8.27 9.32 -8.72
CA THR A 118 9.07 8.34 -7.98
C THR A 118 10.30 9.04 -7.36
N PRO A 119 10.12 9.91 -6.35
CA PRO A 119 11.21 10.74 -5.83
C PRO A 119 12.45 9.98 -5.44
N LEU A 120 12.33 8.82 -4.81
CA LEU A 120 13.48 8.01 -4.40
C LEU A 120 14.08 7.19 -5.54
N ARG A 121 13.39 7.06 -6.68
CA ARG A 121 13.85 6.35 -7.89
C ARG A 121 14.44 4.97 -7.62
N ARG A 122 13.82 4.24 -6.74
CA ARG A 122 14.21 2.88 -6.37
C ARG A 122 12.99 2.02 -6.07
N GLU A 123 13.17 0.73 -6.19
CA GLU A 123 12.19 -0.27 -5.80
C GLU A 123 11.79 -0.11 -4.32
N GLN A 124 10.51 -0.31 -4.03
CA GLN A 124 10.04 -0.62 -2.69
C GLN A 124 9.99 -2.14 -2.56
N THR A 125 10.61 -2.66 -1.53
CA THR A 125 10.69 -4.10 -1.30
C THR A 125 9.60 -4.58 -0.33
N VAL A 126 9.38 -5.88 -0.28
CA VAL A 126 8.48 -6.48 0.72
C VAL A 126 9.00 -6.24 2.13
N GLU A 127 10.32 -6.16 2.30
CA GLU A 127 10.98 -5.85 3.57
C GLU A 127 10.70 -4.40 4.01
N ASP A 128 10.66 -3.43 3.10
CA ASP A 128 10.28 -2.05 3.44
C ASP A 128 8.87 -1.99 4.03
N ILE A 129 7.95 -2.75 3.46
CA ILE A 129 6.58 -2.86 3.97
C ILE A 129 6.57 -3.58 5.31
N GLY A 130 7.30 -4.71 5.43
CA GLY A 130 7.45 -5.47 6.67
C GLY A 130 8.02 -4.63 7.81
N ASN A 131 9.04 -3.81 7.55
CA ASN A 131 9.65 -2.90 8.51
C ASN A 131 8.67 -1.84 9.01
N ALA A 132 7.86 -1.27 8.13
CA ALA A 132 6.81 -0.33 8.52
C ALA A 132 5.73 -0.98 9.41
N VAL A 133 5.32 -2.20 9.09
CA VAL A 133 4.41 -2.98 9.93
C VAL A 133 5.06 -3.29 11.28
N ALA A 134 6.30 -3.75 11.31
CA ALA A 134 7.05 -4.05 12.53
C ALA A 134 7.14 -2.83 13.45
N PHE A 135 7.43 -1.64 12.91
CA PHE A 135 7.39 -0.38 13.64
C PHE A 135 6.01 -0.10 14.24
N LEU A 136 4.94 -0.20 13.43
CA LEU A 136 3.58 0.11 13.88
C LEU A 136 3.03 -0.89 14.92
N VAL A 137 3.57 -2.10 15.01
CA VAL A 137 3.19 -3.06 16.06
C VAL A 137 4.16 -3.05 17.25
N SER A 138 5.26 -2.29 17.19
CA SER A 138 6.23 -2.16 18.30
C SER A 138 5.77 -1.19 19.40
N GLN A 139 6.52 -1.11 20.48
CA GLN A 139 6.31 -0.14 21.54
C GLN A 139 6.64 1.30 21.11
N ASP A 140 7.49 1.48 20.09
CA ASP A 140 7.90 2.80 19.59
C ASP A 140 6.75 3.58 18.94
N SER A 141 5.65 2.89 18.61
CA SER A 141 4.44 3.47 18.01
C SER A 141 3.24 3.57 19.00
N MET A 142 3.47 3.61 20.31
CA MET A 142 2.39 3.60 21.33
C MET A 142 1.35 4.70 21.13
N ASN A 143 1.75 5.89 20.73
CA ASN A 143 0.87 7.05 20.53
C ASN A 143 0.48 7.25 19.04
N ILE A 144 0.63 6.22 18.21
CA ILE A 144 0.24 6.27 16.80
C ILE A 144 -0.98 5.39 16.59
N THR A 145 -2.13 6.00 16.29
CA THR A 145 -3.37 5.30 15.93
C THR A 145 -4.18 6.10 14.93
N GLY A 146 -5.01 5.46 14.12
CA GLY A 146 -5.81 6.08 13.08
C GLY A 146 -5.01 6.58 11.86
N GLN A 147 -3.72 6.26 11.79
CA GLN A 147 -2.84 6.77 10.73
C GLN A 147 -2.75 5.82 9.54
N SER A 148 -2.47 6.39 8.36
CA SER A 148 -2.12 5.65 7.16
C SER A 148 -0.73 6.05 6.71
N LEU A 149 0.23 5.17 6.96
CA LEU A 149 1.64 5.37 6.66
C LEU A 149 1.91 5.01 5.20
N MET A 150 2.37 6.00 4.43
CA MET A 150 2.79 5.79 3.06
C MET A 150 4.18 5.15 3.04
N VAL A 151 4.33 4.02 2.33
CA VAL A 151 5.62 3.36 2.07
C VAL A 151 5.73 3.18 0.56
N ASP A 152 6.05 4.26 -0.12
CA ASP A 152 5.87 4.38 -1.57
C ASP A 152 7.00 5.16 -2.27
N GLY A 153 8.11 5.41 -1.57
CA GLY A 153 9.22 6.19 -2.13
C GLY A 153 8.88 7.65 -2.44
N GLY A 154 7.76 8.16 -1.89
CA GLY A 154 7.28 9.53 -2.07
C GLY A 154 6.39 9.73 -3.29
N MET A 155 5.82 8.65 -3.84
CA MET A 155 4.91 8.71 -5.00
C MET A 155 3.67 9.56 -4.70
N VAL A 156 3.07 9.39 -3.53
CA VAL A 156 1.90 10.14 -3.09
C VAL A 156 2.26 11.04 -1.92
N LYS A 157 2.00 12.34 -2.08
CA LYS A 157 2.23 13.36 -1.05
C LYS A 157 0.88 13.95 -0.66
N ILE A 158 0.48 13.75 0.57
CA ILE A 158 -0.76 14.21 1.17
C ILE A 158 -0.49 14.73 2.58
#